data_4fa5d043f1a61f6db10b667897b4f319
#
_entry.id   4fa5d043f1a61f6db10b667897b4f319
#
_cell.length_a   1.000
_cell.length_b   1.000
_cell.length_c   1.000
_cell.angle_alpha   90.00
_cell.angle_beta   90.00
_cell.angle_gamma   90.00
#
_symmetry.space_group_name_H-M   'P 1'
#
loop_
_entity.id
_entity.type
_entity.pdbx_description
1 polymer ?
#
loop_
_entity_poly.entity_id
_entity_poly.type
_entity_poly.pdbx_seq_one_letter_code
_entity_poly.pdbx_strand_id
1 'polypeptide(L)'
;RFNDRSKIDLSLYHGKDSWDVTDDMDDSKGDWYHEGDSYNKELTKTQLNWGNFNVALNWNYLFSPKLFANFTAVYSHNRSKLYSLDNDREIYPQTKNERVWSHLEHGYTSTIYDAGYRTAFDYRPNPRHHIRFGHDYTMHLFRPQTVMQLDYMGDGSGAEMDTIRVNSTNRHVSHEWSAYAEDEIYLNDKWSLDAGFHLGLFHISNKNFFNIDPRFALKYQWSHAVSLKASFTQMTQYVHKISNSYLDLPTDYWVPTTKDLKPMRSYQIAAGIYAQPNRHWILSLEGYYKLSKHLLQYSSWLGIEPPAENWDSQVMDGKGLFYGLEADATYRTNHLTLSGSYTLSWNKRKYDEFYQ
;
A
#
# COMPACT_ATOMS: atom_id res chain seq x y z
N ARG A 1 -15.29 10.05 28.22
CA ARG A 1 -15.92 11.37 28.02
C ARG A 1 -15.66 12.21 29.27
N PHE A 2 -14.98 13.37 29.15
CA PHE A 2 -14.69 14.23 30.29
C PHE A 2 -15.84 15.22 30.59
N ASN A 3 -16.51 15.65 29.53
CA ASN A 3 -17.69 16.51 29.57
C ASN A 3 -18.45 16.42 28.24
N ASP A 4 -19.51 17.19 28.07
CA ASP A 4 -20.34 17.17 26.85
C ASP A 4 -19.64 17.72 25.60
N ARG A 5 -18.49 18.39 25.77
CA ARG A 5 -17.70 18.98 24.67
C ARG A 5 -16.40 18.26 24.37
N SER A 6 -15.98 17.33 25.23
CA SER A 6 -14.66 16.69 25.12
C SER A 6 -14.75 15.18 25.25
N LYS A 7 -14.19 14.48 24.26
CA LYS A 7 -14.10 13.02 24.22
C LYS A 7 -12.70 12.60 23.80
N ILE A 8 -12.10 11.68 24.55
CA ILE A 8 -10.83 11.04 24.21
C ILE A 8 -11.11 9.56 23.94
N ASP A 9 -10.54 9.04 22.86
CA ASP A 9 -10.56 7.65 22.47
C ASP A 9 -9.12 7.16 22.25
N LEU A 10 -8.79 6.02 22.81
CA LEU A 10 -7.53 5.30 22.55
C LEU A 10 -7.84 4.04 21.76
N SER A 11 -7.18 3.89 20.63
CA SER A 11 -7.26 2.68 19.80
C SER A 11 -5.91 1.99 19.76
N LEU A 12 -5.92 0.68 19.94
CA LEU A 12 -4.76 -0.20 19.88
C LEU A 12 -5.07 -1.35 18.93
N TYR A 13 -4.13 -1.62 18.01
CA TYR A 13 -4.20 -2.78 17.13
C TYR A 13 -2.85 -3.48 17.07
N HIS A 14 -2.86 -4.81 17.18
CA HIS A 14 -1.70 -5.65 16.92
C HIS A 14 -2.16 -6.89 16.13
N GLY A 15 -1.52 -7.13 15.00
CA GLY A 15 -1.73 -8.30 14.17
C GLY A 15 -0.40 -8.90 13.74
N LYS A 16 -0.32 -10.23 13.73
CA LYS A 16 0.82 -10.98 13.20
C LYS A 16 0.30 -12.21 12.50
N ASP A 17 0.77 -12.40 11.28
CA ASP A 17 0.47 -13.57 10.46
C ASP A 17 1.76 -14.26 10.04
N SER A 18 1.69 -15.57 9.78
CA SER A 18 2.78 -16.36 9.24
C SER A 18 2.26 -17.35 8.22
N TRP A 19 3.09 -17.61 7.23
CA TRP A 19 2.89 -18.64 6.23
C TRP A 19 4.20 -19.40 6.07
N ASP A 20 4.13 -20.74 6.22
CA ASP A 20 5.28 -21.63 6.18
C ASP A 20 4.98 -22.75 5.20
N VAL A 21 5.88 -22.98 4.25
CA VAL A 21 5.86 -24.14 3.35
C VAL A 21 7.20 -24.83 3.45
N THR A 22 7.16 -26.13 3.58
CA THR A 22 8.34 -27.00 3.56
C THR A 22 8.04 -28.15 2.62
N ASP A 23 8.91 -28.33 1.65
CA ASP A 23 8.95 -29.50 0.74
C ASP A 23 10.24 -30.26 1.03
N ASP A 24 10.13 -31.55 1.32
CA ASP A 24 11.25 -32.44 1.66
C ASP A 24 11.14 -33.68 0.76
N MET A 25 11.87 -33.61 -0.34
CA MET A 25 11.98 -34.72 -1.28
C MET A 25 13.14 -35.64 -0.90
N ASP A 26 12.85 -36.91 -0.83
CA ASP A 26 13.81 -37.97 -0.47
C ASP A 26 13.67 -39.11 -1.48
N ASP A 27 14.61 -39.17 -2.40
CA ASP A 27 14.62 -40.14 -3.51
C ASP A 27 14.74 -41.58 -3.04
N SER A 28 15.24 -41.82 -1.83
CA SER A 28 15.27 -43.19 -1.23
C SER A 28 13.88 -43.79 -1.00
N LYS A 29 12.82 -42.98 -1.04
CA LYS A 29 11.43 -43.41 -0.88
C LYS A 29 10.76 -43.78 -2.21
N GLY A 30 11.44 -43.58 -3.33
CA GLY A 30 10.93 -43.94 -4.65
C GLY A 30 11.06 -45.43 -4.97
N ASP A 31 10.12 -45.98 -5.79
CA ASP A 31 10.08 -47.40 -6.20
C ASP A 31 11.30 -47.83 -7.03
N TRP A 32 12.08 -46.87 -7.56
CA TRP A 32 13.29 -47.10 -8.35
C TRP A 32 14.58 -47.17 -7.53
N TYR A 33 14.54 -46.83 -6.22
CA TYR A 33 15.70 -46.88 -5.33
C TYR A 33 16.03 -48.30 -4.94
N HIS A 34 17.34 -48.64 -5.01
CA HIS A 34 17.85 -49.91 -4.50
C HIS A 34 18.71 -49.66 -3.26
N GLU A 35 18.54 -50.50 -2.26
CA GLU A 35 19.28 -50.39 -1.00
C GLU A 35 20.79 -50.42 -1.23
N GLY A 36 21.45 -49.32 -0.80
CA GLY A 36 22.89 -49.15 -0.91
C GLY A 36 23.32 -48.19 -2.03
N ASP A 37 22.43 -47.79 -2.91
CA ASP A 37 22.73 -46.73 -3.91
C ASP A 37 22.81 -45.36 -3.25
N SER A 38 23.50 -44.42 -3.90
CA SER A 38 23.39 -43.00 -3.53
C SER A 38 22.03 -42.44 -3.97
N TYR A 39 21.50 -41.49 -3.21
CA TYR A 39 20.23 -40.83 -3.49
C TYR A 39 20.26 -39.36 -3.13
N ASN A 40 19.42 -38.58 -3.78
CA ASN A 40 19.30 -37.16 -3.52
C ASN A 40 18.26 -36.85 -2.47
N LYS A 41 18.53 -35.81 -1.69
CA LYS A 41 17.58 -35.14 -0.82
C LYS A 41 17.54 -33.67 -1.14
N GLU A 42 16.34 -33.18 -1.39
CA GLU A 42 16.07 -31.75 -1.60
C GLU A 42 15.17 -31.24 -0.49
N LEU A 43 15.59 -30.18 0.16
CA LEU A 43 14.80 -29.50 1.18
C LEU A 43 14.58 -28.05 0.75
N THR A 44 13.36 -27.75 0.36
CA THR A 44 12.91 -26.37 0.11
C THR A 44 12.04 -25.88 1.24
N LYS A 45 12.39 -24.75 1.84
CA LYS A 45 11.62 -24.13 2.92
C LYS A 45 11.39 -22.67 2.65
N THR A 46 10.15 -22.23 2.67
CA THR A 46 9.77 -20.83 2.57
C THR A 46 8.94 -20.40 3.77
N GLN A 47 9.36 -19.35 4.44
CA GLN A 47 8.66 -18.75 5.57
C GLN A 47 8.38 -17.29 5.31
N LEU A 48 7.14 -16.87 5.43
CA LEU A 48 6.71 -15.50 5.34
C LEU A 48 6.03 -15.08 6.63
N ASN A 49 6.55 -14.03 7.25
CA ASN A 49 6.00 -13.46 8.47
C ASN A 49 5.73 -11.98 8.26
N TRP A 50 4.53 -11.51 8.58
CA TRP A 50 4.22 -10.07 8.54
C TRP A 50 3.37 -9.67 9.73
N GLY A 51 3.42 -8.39 10.06
CA GLY A 51 2.65 -7.90 11.19
C GLY A 51 2.62 -6.39 11.27
N ASN A 52 1.60 -5.91 11.95
CA ASN A 52 1.32 -4.51 12.17
C ASN A 52 1.07 -4.24 13.66
N PHE A 53 1.54 -3.11 14.10
CA PHE A 53 1.20 -2.54 15.40
C PHE A 53 0.82 -1.08 15.22
N ASN A 54 -0.36 -0.69 15.72
CA ASN A 54 -0.86 0.68 15.61
C ASN A 54 -1.41 1.16 16.95
N VAL A 55 -1.11 2.41 17.28
CA VAL A 55 -1.70 3.14 18.41
C VAL A 55 -2.21 4.47 17.90
N ALA A 56 -3.45 4.82 18.24
CA ALA A 56 -4.02 6.12 17.94
C ALA A 56 -4.73 6.69 19.17
N LEU A 57 -4.36 7.91 19.53
CA LEU A 57 -5.02 8.70 20.55
C LEU A 57 -5.79 9.82 19.86
N ASN A 58 -7.11 9.78 19.96
CA ASN A 58 -8.01 10.79 19.40
C ASN A 58 -8.61 11.65 20.49
N TRP A 59 -8.52 12.97 20.32
CA TRP A 59 -9.20 13.94 21.15
C TRP A 59 -10.16 14.77 20.31
N ASN A 60 -11.45 14.60 20.55
CA ASN A 60 -12.53 15.35 19.94
C ASN A 60 -12.93 16.50 20.84
N TYR A 61 -13.02 17.69 20.30
CA TYR A 61 -13.40 18.88 21.06
C TYR A 61 -14.39 19.76 20.31
N LEU A 62 -15.51 20.08 20.98
CA LEU A 62 -16.53 20.99 20.47
C LEU A 62 -16.28 22.39 21.03
N PHE A 63 -15.61 23.25 20.26
CA PHE A 63 -15.35 24.65 20.66
C PHE A 63 -16.63 25.47 20.78
N SER A 64 -17.53 25.31 19.80
CA SER A 64 -18.84 25.95 19.75
C SER A 64 -19.79 25.08 18.91
N PRO A 65 -21.13 25.40 18.87
CA PRO A 65 -22.05 24.70 17.97
C PRO A 65 -21.68 24.75 16.49
N LYS A 66 -20.78 25.66 16.11
CA LYS A 66 -20.31 25.88 14.74
C LYS A 66 -18.90 25.37 14.45
N LEU A 67 -18.11 25.04 15.49
CA LEU A 67 -16.71 24.65 15.33
C LEU A 67 -16.42 23.42 16.17
N PHE A 68 -16.12 22.34 15.46
CA PHE A 68 -15.64 21.07 16.01
C PHE A 68 -14.20 20.85 15.59
N ALA A 69 -13.39 20.21 16.43
CA ALA A 69 -12.05 19.78 16.08
C ALA A 69 -11.76 18.36 16.54
N ASN A 70 -10.94 17.69 15.77
CA ASN A 70 -10.35 16.40 16.08
C ASN A 70 -8.82 16.53 16.07
N PHE A 71 -8.17 16.05 17.13
CA PHE A 71 -6.72 15.95 17.26
C PHE A 71 -6.36 14.48 17.41
N THR A 72 -5.50 13.98 16.54
CA THR A 72 -5.07 12.58 16.54
C THR A 72 -3.56 12.53 16.67
N ALA A 73 -3.03 11.78 17.63
CA ALA A 73 -1.64 11.35 17.63
C ALA A 73 -1.61 9.86 17.24
N VAL A 74 -0.69 9.50 16.34
CA VAL A 74 -0.59 8.14 15.78
C VAL A 74 0.83 7.64 15.83
N TYR A 75 0.97 6.37 16.15
CA TYR A 75 2.18 5.60 15.93
C TYR A 75 1.82 4.29 15.24
N SER A 76 2.56 3.95 14.19
CA SER A 76 2.40 2.67 13.50
C SER A 76 3.75 2.00 13.22
N HIS A 77 3.73 0.68 13.16
CA HIS A 77 4.87 -0.15 12.80
C HIS A 77 4.37 -1.29 11.94
N ASN A 78 4.95 -1.42 10.74
CA ASN A 78 4.74 -2.56 9.85
C ASN A 78 6.07 -3.27 9.64
N ARG A 79 6.03 -4.60 9.67
CA ARG A 79 7.19 -5.44 9.39
C ARG A 79 6.77 -6.63 8.53
N SER A 80 7.56 -6.90 7.50
CA SER A 80 7.48 -8.10 6.67
C SER A 80 8.84 -8.80 6.67
N LYS A 81 8.86 -10.11 6.80
CA LYS A 81 10.07 -10.94 6.76
C LYS A 81 9.80 -12.15 5.87
N LEU A 82 10.60 -12.31 4.82
CA LEU A 82 10.69 -13.53 4.03
C LEU A 82 11.99 -14.26 4.39
N TYR A 83 11.91 -15.57 4.44
CA TYR A 83 13.05 -16.48 4.53
C TYR A 83 12.80 -17.63 3.55
N SER A 84 13.80 -17.96 2.77
CA SER A 84 13.81 -19.11 1.86
C SER A 84 15.11 -19.88 2.04
N LEU A 85 14.98 -21.19 2.10
CA LEU A 85 16.09 -22.13 2.12
C LEU A 85 15.85 -23.16 1.02
N ASP A 86 16.88 -23.40 0.23
CA ASP A 86 16.95 -24.45 -0.77
C ASP A 86 18.27 -25.23 -0.58
N ASN A 87 18.17 -26.53 -0.32
CA ASN A 87 19.30 -27.33 0.07
C ASN A 87 19.27 -28.72 -0.58
N ASP A 88 20.15 -28.91 -1.55
CA ASP A 88 20.30 -30.17 -2.29
C ASP A 88 21.49 -30.95 -1.78
N ARG A 89 21.26 -32.22 -1.44
CA ARG A 89 22.27 -33.14 -0.92
C ARG A 89 22.19 -34.50 -1.59
N GLU A 90 23.34 -35.10 -1.84
CA GLU A 90 23.47 -36.50 -2.22
C GLU A 90 23.95 -37.30 -1.02
N ILE A 91 23.26 -38.37 -0.70
CA ILE A 91 23.53 -39.26 0.45
C ILE A 91 24.19 -40.55 -0.07
N TYR A 92 25.28 -40.95 0.56
CA TYR A 92 26.01 -42.20 0.28
C TYR A 92 25.87 -43.16 1.47
N PRO A 93 24.88 -44.05 1.49
CA PRO A 93 24.56 -44.88 2.67
C PRO A 93 25.71 -45.81 3.09
N GLN A 94 26.47 -46.35 2.11
CA GLN A 94 27.55 -47.28 2.36
C GLN A 94 28.71 -46.67 3.15
N THR A 95 29.04 -45.39 2.88
CA THR A 95 30.14 -44.67 3.54
C THR A 95 29.66 -43.77 4.66
N LYS A 96 28.33 -43.61 4.83
CA LYS A 96 27.71 -42.66 5.74
C LYS A 96 28.15 -41.20 5.49
N ASN A 97 28.53 -40.91 4.26
CA ASN A 97 28.90 -39.58 3.81
C ASN A 97 27.70 -38.86 3.14
N GLU A 98 27.73 -37.56 3.19
CA GLU A 98 26.83 -36.72 2.39
C GLU A 98 27.64 -35.69 1.61
N ARG A 99 27.15 -35.33 0.45
CA ARG A 99 27.70 -34.32 -0.42
C ARG A 99 26.66 -33.25 -0.64
N VAL A 100 26.96 -32.02 -0.27
CA VAL A 100 26.07 -30.88 -0.50
C VAL A 100 26.36 -30.33 -1.90
N TRP A 101 25.32 -30.34 -2.77
CA TRP A 101 25.40 -29.79 -4.11
C TRP A 101 25.07 -28.32 -4.15
N SER A 102 24.01 -27.90 -3.45
CA SER A 102 23.65 -26.51 -3.30
C SER A 102 23.09 -26.25 -1.92
N HIS A 103 23.36 -25.07 -1.42
CA HIS A 103 22.76 -24.54 -0.21
C HIS A 103 22.53 -23.05 -0.44
N LEU A 104 21.29 -22.68 -0.69
CA LEU A 104 20.85 -21.32 -0.93
C LEU A 104 19.97 -20.87 0.23
N GLU A 105 20.43 -19.90 0.98
CA GLU A 105 19.66 -19.35 2.08
C GLU A 105 19.45 -17.84 1.87
N HIS A 106 18.21 -17.45 1.64
CA HIS A 106 17.83 -16.07 1.38
C HIS A 106 16.89 -15.55 2.45
N GLY A 107 17.12 -14.32 2.89
CA GLY A 107 16.23 -13.69 3.83
C GLY A 107 16.18 -12.19 3.63
N TYR A 108 15.01 -11.61 3.70
CA TYR A 108 14.89 -10.16 3.81
C TYR A 108 13.90 -9.74 4.88
N THR A 109 14.10 -8.56 5.41
CA THR A 109 13.20 -7.91 6.34
C THR A 109 12.96 -6.48 5.88
N SER A 110 11.70 -6.12 5.67
CA SER A 110 11.28 -4.75 5.42
C SER A 110 10.51 -4.21 6.61
N THR A 111 10.77 -2.97 6.97
CA THR A 111 10.11 -2.34 8.13
C THR A 111 9.86 -0.86 7.85
N ILE A 112 8.68 -0.39 8.24
CA ILE A 112 8.34 1.02 8.30
C ILE A 112 7.80 1.36 9.69
N TYR A 113 8.25 2.48 10.24
CA TYR A 113 7.72 3.09 11.46
C TYR A 113 7.22 4.48 11.10
N ASP A 114 6.02 4.79 11.54
CA ASP A 114 5.42 6.10 11.38
C ASP A 114 5.04 6.67 12.75
N ALA A 115 5.35 7.94 12.96
CA ALA A 115 4.91 8.67 14.13
C ALA A 115 4.47 10.07 13.71
N GLY A 116 3.30 10.48 14.14
CA GLY A 116 2.77 11.75 13.69
C GLY A 116 1.53 12.22 14.43
N TYR A 117 1.03 13.33 13.96
CA TYR A 117 -0.23 13.87 14.43
C TYR A 117 -1.04 14.48 13.29
N ARG A 118 -2.34 14.55 13.50
CA ARG A 118 -3.32 15.16 12.60
C ARG A 118 -4.21 16.10 13.39
N THR A 119 -4.51 17.25 12.79
CA THR A 119 -5.54 18.16 13.26
C THR A 119 -6.59 18.33 12.17
N ALA A 120 -7.85 18.25 12.53
CA ALA A 120 -8.96 18.45 11.61
C ALA A 120 -10.02 19.33 12.25
N PHE A 121 -10.44 20.36 11.56
CA PHE A 121 -11.46 21.31 11.98
C PHE A 121 -12.64 21.25 11.03
N ASP A 122 -13.84 21.23 11.58
CA ASP A 122 -15.13 21.32 10.90
C ASP A 122 -15.81 22.61 11.37
N TYR A 123 -16.00 23.54 10.44
CA TYR A 123 -16.53 24.87 10.73
C TYR A 123 -17.73 25.20 9.85
N ARG A 124 -18.86 25.47 10.49
CA ARG A 124 -20.13 25.85 9.85
C ARG A 124 -20.53 27.26 10.25
N PRO A 125 -19.97 28.30 9.63
CA PRO A 125 -20.26 29.68 9.97
C PRO A 125 -21.74 30.03 9.77
N ASN A 126 -22.35 29.48 8.70
CA ASN A 126 -23.73 29.69 8.30
C ASN A 126 -24.23 28.47 7.48
N PRO A 127 -25.51 28.38 7.11
CA PRO A 127 -26.07 27.25 6.37
C PRO A 127 -25.54 27.05 4.94
N ARG A 128 -24.85 28.06 4.37
CA ARG A 128 -24.32 28.00 3.00
C ARG A 128 -22.91 27.47 2.90
N HIS A 129 -22.14 27.52 4.00
CA HIS A 129 -20.74 27.16 4.02
C HIS A 129 -20.45 26.07 5.04
N HIS A 130 -19.75 25.04 4.62
CA HIS A 130 -19.21 24.00 5.45
C HIS A 130 -17.72 23.87 5.16
N ILE A 131 -16.91 24.54 5.98
CA ILE A 131 -15.47 24.65 5.80
C ILE A 131 -14.77 23.57 6.62
N ARG A 132 -13.91 22.79 5.97
CA ARG A 132 -13.04 21.81 6.62
C ARG A 132 -11.60 22.19 6.33
N PHE A 133 -10.79 22.20 7.35
CA PHE A 133 -9.36 22.51 7.23
C PHE A 133 -8.56 21.75 8.28
N GLY A 134 -7.28 21.58 8.01
CA GLY A 134 -6.45 20.83 8.93
C GLY A 134 -4.99 20.81 8.51
N HIS A 135 -4.20 20.18 9.36
CA HIS A 135 -2.77 20.02 9.21
C HIS A 135 -2.35 18.65 9.72
N ASP A 136 -1.49 17.98 8.98
CA ASP A 136 -0.92 16.68 9.33
C ASP A 136 0.61 16.76 9.32
N TYR A 137 1.22 16.00 10.20
CA TYR A 137 2.66 15.75 10.18
C TYR A 137 2.91 14.28 10.45
N THR A 138 3.79 13.66 9.65
CA THR A 138 4.26 12.30 9.87
C THR A 138 5.76 12.21 9.65
N MET A 139 6.46 11.66 10.62
CA MET A 139 7.82 11.20 10.50
C MET A 139 7.79 9.72 10.10
N HIS A 140 8.47 9.38 9.01
CA HIS A 140 8.63 8.01 8.56
C HIS A 140 10.06 7.55 8.78
N LEU A 141 10.22 6.34 9.26
CA LEU A 141 11.51 5.63 9.31
C LEU A 141 11.38 4.36 8.49
N PHE A 142 11.97 4.36 7.31
CA PHE A 142 12.04 3.20 6.43
C PHE A 142 13.32 2.41 6.66
N ARG A 143 13.15 1.10 6.69
CA ARG A 143 14.20 0.11 6.51
C ARG A 143 13.71 -0.83 5.42
N PRO A 144 13.81 -0.43 4.14
CA PRO A 144 13.14 -1.12 3.06
C PRO A 144 13.67 -2.54 2.88
N GLN A 145 14.91 -2.79 3.34
CA GLN A 145 15.54 -4.06 3.09
C GLN A 145 16.68 -4.34 4.05
N THR A 146 16.64 -5.51 4.69
CA THR A 146 17.81 -6.16 5.28
C THR A 146 17.89 -7.53 4.64
N VAL A 147 18.93 -7.82 3.89
CA VAL A 147 19.11 -9.10 3.18
C VAL A 147 20.14 -9.93 3.91
N MET A 148 19.87 -11.21 4.04
CA MET A 148 20.84 -12.24 4.35
C MET A 148 20.84 -13.20 3.17
N GLN A 149 21.99 -13.46 2.59
CA GLN A 149 22.17 -14.42 1.53
C GLN A 149 23.34 -15.32 1.88
N LEU A 150 23.14 -16.61 1.77
CA LEU A 150 24.17 -17.63 1.93
C LEU A 150 24.05 -18.55 0.73
N ASP A 151 25.02 -18.50 -0.16
CA ASP A 151 25.06 -19.33 -1.36
C ASP A 151 26.23 -20.30 -1.27
N TYR A 152 25.94 -21.57 -1.49
CA TYR A 152 26.95 -22.60 -1.70
C TYR A 152 26.54 -23.41 -2.94
N MET A 153 27.41 -23.47 -3.92
CA MET A 153 27.30 -24.39 -5.03
C MET A 153 28.63 -25.12 -5.16
N GLY A 154 28.61 -26.43 -4.89
CA GLY A 154 29.83 -27.21 -4.84
C GLY A 154 29.83 -28.33 -5.86
N ASP A 155 31.04 -28.62 -6.44
CA ASP A 155 31.27 -29.84 -7.23
C ASP A 155 31.57 -31.07 -6.32
N GLY A 156 31.38 -30.89 -4.98
CA GLY A 156 31.59 -31.89 -3.97
C GLY A 156 33.06 -32.11 -3.59
N SER A 157 33.98 -31.28 -4.05
CA SER A 157 35.39 -31.38 -3.70
C SER A 157 35.81 -30.54 -2.49
N GLY A 158 34.83 -29.92 -1.77
CA GLY A 158 35.09 -29.10 -0.59
C GLY A 158 35.24 -27.61 -0.90
N ALA A 159 34.43 -27.09 -1.83
CA ALA A 159 34.43 -25.67 -2.13
C ALA A 159 34.03 -24.80 -0.93
N GLU A 160 34.65 -23.61 -0.82
CA GLU A 160 34.39 -22.65 0.25
C GLU A 160 32.94 -22.13 0.19
N MET A 161 32.29 -22.05 1.34
CA MET A 161 31.03 -21.33 1.50
C MET A 161 31.24 -19.83 1.30
N ASP A 162 30.69 -19.27 0.25
CA ASP A 162 30.71 -17.84 0.06
C ASP A 162 29.53 -17.23 0.82
N THR A 163 29.78 -16.67 1.99
CA THR A 163 28.77 -16.04 2.82
C THR A 163 28.69 -14.57 2.48
N ILE A 164 27.77 -14.20 1.63
CA ILE A 164 27.44 -12.80 1.36
C ILE A 164 26.43 -12.31 2.41
N ARG A 165 26.91 -11.72 3.48
CA ARG A 165 26.07 -10.98 4.42
C ARG A 165 25.93 -9.55 3.93
N VAL A 166 24.83 -9.26 3.24
CA VAL A 166 24.47 -7.88 2.95
C VAL A 166 23.60 -7.35 4.08
N ASN A 167 24.20 -6.76 5.07
CA ASN A 167 23.52 -5.88 6.00
C ASN A 167 23.34 -4.53 5.30
N SER A 168 22.24 -4.37 4.57
CA SER A 168 21.88 -3.05 4.08
C SER A 168 21.47 -2.19 5.27
N THR A 169 22.35 -1.29 5.65
CA THR A 169 22.10 -0.25 6.66
C THR A 169 21.24 0.89 6.10
N ASN A 170 20.60 0.71 4.95
CA ASN A 170 19.82 1.73 4.27
C ASN A 170 18.60 2.10 5.11
N ARG A 171 18.82 3.06 5.99
CA ARG A 171 17.81 3.68 6.82
C ARG A 171 17.48 5.04 6.23
N HIS A 172 16.21 5.21 5.87
CA HIS A 172 15.71 6.50 5.38
C HIS A 172 14.76 7.11 6.41
N VAL A 173 15.07 8.30 6.86
CA VAL A 173 14.16 9.11 7.67
C VAL A 173 13.60 10.19 6.77
N SER A 174 12.29 10.32 6.77
CA SER A 174 11.60 11.38 6.05
C SER A 174 10.55 12.06 6.93
N HIS A 175 10.23 13.27 6.54
CA HIS A 175 9.25 14.11 7.21
C HIS A 175 8.24 14.58 6.18
N GLU A 176 6.98 14.31 6.44
CA GLU A 176 5.86 14.72 5.62
C GLU A 176 4.97 15.69 6.41
N TRP A 177 4.79 16.89 5.87
CA TRP A 177 3.85 17.89 6.33
C TRP A 177 2.78 18.09 5.29
N SER A 178 1.55 18.19 5.72
CA SER A 178 0.45 18.57 4.86
C SER A 178 -0.48 19.56 5.53
N ALA A 179 -1.15 20.37 4.73
CA ALA A 179 -2.24 21.25 5.16
C ALA A 179 -3.31 21.25 4.08
N TYR A 180 -4.55 21.30 4.49
CA TYR A 180 -5.68 21.35 3.56
C TYR A 180 -6.74 22.34 4.01
N ALA A 181 -7.47 22.86 3.04
CA ALA A 181 -8.70 23.60 3.26
C ALA A 181 -9.68 23.32 2.13
N GLU A 182 -10.94 23.13 2.47
CA GLU A 182 -12.04 22.92 1.52
C GLU A 182 -13.31 23.58 2.06
N ASP A 183 -14.16 24.05 1.15
CA ASP A 183 -15.45 24.63 1.47
C ASP A 183 -16.53 24.00 0.58
N GLU A 184 -17.51 23.36 1.21
CA GLU A 184 -18.75 22.93 0.58
C GLU A 184 -19.73 24.10 0.60
N ILE A 185 -19.97 24.69 -0.59
CA ILE A 185 -20.75 25.91 -0.78
C ILE A 185 -22.11 25.57 -1.37
N TYR A 186 -23.17 25.83 -0.66
CA TYR A 186 -24.54 25.74 -1.16
C TYR A 186 -24.91 27.05 -1.90
N LEU A 187 -24.71 27.06 -3.22
CA LEU A 187 -24.96 28.24 -4.06
C LEU A 187 -26.46 28.58 -4.12
N ASN A 188 -27.30 27.55 -4.25
CA ASN A 188 -28.77 27.62 -4.20
C ASN A 188 -29.33 26.21 -3.99
N ASP A 189 -30.67 26.05 -4.06
CA ASP A 189 -31.38 24.77 -3.85
C ASP A 189 -30.99 23.67 -4.87
N LYS A 190 -30.38 24.05 -6.00
CA LYS A 190 -30.01 23.12 -7.08
C LYS A 190 -28.51 22.90 -7.20
N TRP A 191 -27.70 23.85 -6.82
CA TRP A 191 -26.27 23.82 -7.04
C TRP A 191 -25.48 23.82 -5.73
N SER A 192 -24.58 22.87 -5.58
CA SER A 192 -23.52 22.94 -4.57
C SER A 192 -22.14 22.71 -5.20
N LEU A 193 -21.16 23.43 -4.72
CA LEU A 193 -19.77 23.37 -5.12
C LEU A 193 -18.94 22.97 -3.90
N ASP A 194 -18.09 21.97 -4.05
CA ASP A 194 -17.03 21.65 -3.11
C ASP A 194 -15.70 22.05 -3.76
N ALA A 195 -14.97 22.94 -3.14
CA ALA A 195 -13.70 23.46 -3.66
C ALA A 195 -12.66 23.48 -2.54
N GLY A 196 -11.51 22.89 -2.83
CA GLY A 196 -10.44 22.79 -1.86
C GLY A 196 -9.08 22.57 -2.48
N PHE A 197 -8.09 22.59 -1.62
CA PHE A 197 -6.71 22.26 -1.98
C PHE A 197 -6.03 21.54 -0.82
N HIS A 198 -5.02 20.76 -1.18
CA HIS A 198 -4.11 20.11 -0.26
C HIS A 198 -2.68 20.51 -0.62
N LEU A 199 -1.94 21.00 0.36
CA LEU A 199 -0.54 21.35 0.25
C LEU A 199 0.28 20.23 0.90
N GLY A 200 1.35 19.82 0.27
CA GLY A 200 2.27 18.82 0.81
C GLY A 200 3.71 19.28 0.72
N LEU A 201 4.47 18.98 1.76
CA LEU A 201 5.93 19.14 1.81
C LEU A 201 6.53 17.83 2.33
N PHE A 202 7.36 17.21 1.54
CA PHE A 202 8.08 15.99 1.91
C PHE A 202 9.58 16.25 1.90
N HIS A 203 10.22 16.00 3.03
CA HIS A 203 11.67 16.13 3.22
C HIS A 203 12.30 14.76 3.45
N ILE A 204 13.32 14.43 2.66
CA ILE A 204 14.12 13.22 2.82
C ILE A 204 15.58 13.50 2.47
N SER A 205 16.52 13.11 3.32
CA SER A 205 17.94 13.42 3.16
C SER A 205 18.13 14.94 2.94
N ASN A 206 18.66 15.35 1.81
CA ASN A 206 18.84 16.77 1.46
C ASN A 206 17.87 17.24 0.36
N LYS A 207 16.74 16.57 0.17
CA LYS A 207 15.76 16.86 -0.88
C LYS A 207 14.40 17.25 -0.30
N ASN A 208 13.80 18.28 -0.88
CA ASN A 208 12.44 18.70 -0.59
C ASN A 208 11.57 18.54 -1.83
N PHE A 209 10.36 18.03 -1.62
CA PHE A 209 9.30 17.95 -2.62
C PHE A 209 8.09 18.72 -2.12
N PHE A 210 7.56 19.57 -2.97
CA PHE A 210 6.38 20.36 -2.67
C PHE A 210 5.28 20.09 -3.69
N ASN A 211 4.03 20.05 -3.25
CA ASN A 211 2.86 19.91 -4.10
C ASN A 211 1.71 20.81 -3.66
N ILE A 212 0.88 21.13 -4.64
CA ILE A 212 -0.44 21.73 -4.47
C ILE A 212 -1.41 20.85 -5.23
N ASP A 213 -2.35 20.24 -4.53
CA ASP A 213 -3.32 19.31 -5.07
C ASP A 213 -4.74 19.90 -4.97
N PRO A 214 -5.25 20.53 -6.04
CA PRO A 214 -6.60 21.09 -6.10
C PRO A 214 -7.64 19.96 -6.18
N ARG A 215 -8.83 20.23 -5.60
CA ARG A 215 -10.01 19.37 -5.64
C ARG A 215 -11.24 20.22 -5.88
N PHE A 216 -12.09 19.77 -6.81
CA PHE A 216 -13.35 20.43 -7.11
C PHE A 216 -14.42 19.37 -7.32
N ALA A 217 -15.60 19.59 -6.77
CA ALA A 217 -16.77 18.79 -7.08
C ALA A 217 -18.00 19.70 -7.23
N LEU A 218 -18.76 19.49 -8.28
CA LEU A 218 -19.97 20.23 -8.58
C LEU A 218 -21.15 19.24 -8.55
N LYS A 219 -22.17 19.59 -7.80
CA LYS A 219 -23.44 18.86 -7.78
C LYS A 219 -24.57 19.74 -8.33
N TYR A 220 -25.36 19.15 -9.21
CA TYR A 220 -26.59 19.74 -9.72
C TYR A 220 -27.79 18.87 -9.40
N GLN A 221 -28.76 19.40 -8.68
CA GLN A 221 -30.04 18.72 -8.38
C GLN A 221 -30.99 18.98 -9.54
N TRP A 222 -31.07 18.01 -10.49
CA TRP A 222 -31.94 18.11 -11.68
C TRP A 222 -33.43 18.11 -11.27
N SER A 223 -33.80 17.18 -10.39
CA SER A 223 -35.16 17.07 -9.85
C SER A 223 -35.10 16.57 -8.40
N HIS A 224 -36.23 16.45 -7.75
CA HIS A 224 -36.27 15.85 -6.40
C HIS A 224 -35.68 14.41 -6.36
N ALA A 225 -35.76 13.71 -7.50
CA ALA A 225 -35.35 12.32 -7.60
C ALA A 225 -33.95 12.11 -8.24
N VAL A 226 -33.37 13.12 -8.90
CA VAL A 226 -32.17 12.96 -9.71
C VAL A 226 -31.16 14.05 -9.42
N SER A 227 -29.91 13.68 -9.16
CA SER A 227 -28.77 14.59 -9.08
C SER A 227 -27.63 14.16 -10.01
N LEU A 228 -26.93 15.14 -10.54
CA LEU A 228 -25.70 14.98 -11.33
C LEU A 228 -24.54 15.47 -10.50
N LYS A 229 -23.40 14.76 -10.58
CA LYS A 229 -22.14 15.19 -9.94
C LYS A 229 -21.00 15.09 -10.94
N ALA A 230 -20.07 16.03 -10.85
CA ALA A 230 -18.79 15.98 -11.57
C ALA A 230 -17.68 16.42 -10.63
N SER A 231 -16.52 15.79 -10.74
CA SER A 231 -15.37 16.12 -9.88
C SER A 231 -14.05 16.07 -10.64
N PHE A 232 -13.11 16.85 -10.16
CA PHE A 232 -11.70 16.80 -10.51
C PHE A 232 -10.87 16.73 -9.25
N THR A 233 -9.87 15.84 -9.25
CA THR A 233 -8.95 15.69 -8.12
C THR A 233 -7.53 15.47 -8.63
N GLN A 234 -6.58 16.23 -8.10
CA GLN A 234 -5.16 15.93 -8.18
C GLN A 234 -4.70 15.34 -6.85
N MET A 235 -3.79 14.39 -6.90
CA MET A 235 -3.20 13.76 -5.72
C MET A 235 -1.71 13.50 -5.95
N THR A 236 -0.91 13.74 -4.90
CA THR A 236 0.52 13.43 -4.85
C THR A 236 0.77 12.45 -3.71
N GLN A 237 1.65 11.45 -3.94
CA GLN A 237 2.01 10.44 -2.97
C GLN A 237 3.53 10.30 -2.90
N TYR A 238 4.07 10.30 -1.67
CA TYR A 238 5.52 10.24 -1.40
C TYR A 238 5.99 8.88 -0.92
N VAL A 239 5.09 8.07 -0.38
CA VAL A 239 5.37 6.73 0.13
C VAL A 239 4.77 5.71 -0.82
N HIS A 240 5.58 4.81 -1.34
CA HIS A 240 5.20 3.87 -2.38
C HIS A 240 5.22 2.44 -1.83
N LYS A 241 4.28 1.63 -2.26
CA LYS A 241 4.31 0.19 -2.10
C LYS A 241 4.87 -0.41 -3.38
N ILE A 242 5.97 -1.13 -3.28
CA ILE A 242 6.59 -1.84 -4.40
C ILE A 242 6.29 -3.32 -4.27
N SER A 243 5.85 -3.93 -5.37
CA SER A 243 5.57 -5.34 -5.49
C SER A 243 6.52 -5.99 -6.49
N ASN A 244 7.02 -7.17 -6.17
CA ASN A 244 7.80 -8.00 -7.09
C ASN A 244 6.92 -8.82 -8.03
N SER A 245 5.63 -8.89 -7.75
CA SER A 245 4.67 -9.67 -8.53
C SER A 245 3.46 -8.82 -8.90
N TYR A 246 2.70 -9.29 -9.88
CA TYR A 246 1.40 -8.71 -10.21
C TYR A 246 0.32 -9.00 -9.15
N LEU A 247 0.66 -9.79 -8.14
CA LEU A 247 -0.19 -10.13 -7.01
C LEU A 247 0.22 -9.28 -5.81
N ASP A 248 -0.76 -8.74 -5.08
CA ASP A 248 -0.55 -8.13 -3.78
C ASP A 248 -0.16 -9.22 -2.77
N LEU A 249 1.13 -9.31 -2.50
CA LEU A 249 1.67 -10.26 -1.52
C LEU A 249 2.13 -9.51 -0.26
N PRO A 250 2.11 -10.15 0.90
CA PRO A 250 2.67 -9.56 2.13
C PRO A 250 4.20 -9.35 2.06
N THR A 251 4.83 -9.82 0.98
CA THR A 251 6.24 -9.56 0.63
C THR A 251 6.48 -8.16 0.08
N ASP A 252 5.42 -7.45 -0.33
CA ASP A 252 5.52 -6.08 -0.80
C ASP A 252 6.07 -5.17 0.29
N TYR A 253 6.91 -4.22 -0.09
CA TYR A 253 7.52 -3.33 0.86
C TYR A 253 7.31 -1.86 0.55
N TRP A 254 7.36 -1.07 1.63
CA TRP A 254 7.15 0.36 1.57
C TRP A 254 8.47 1.09 1.43
N VAL A 255 8.52 1.99 0.45
CA VAL A 255 9.69 2.80 0.14
C VAL A 255 9.32 4.27 0.03
N PRO A 256 10.23 5.18 0.39
CA PRO A 256 10.01 6.60 0.19
C PRO A 256 10.32 7.03 -1.25
N THR A 257 9.77 8.16 -1.65
CA THR A 257 10.36 9.00 -2.69
C THR A 257 11.80 9.32 -2.31
N THR A 258 12.74 9.26 -3.27
CA THR A 258 14.17 9.57 -3.06
C THR A 258 14.60 10.73 -3.94
N LYS A 259 15.90 11.05 -3.94
CA LYS A 259 16.44 12.05 -4.89
C LYS A 259 16.26 11.64 -6.35
N ASP A 260 16.22 10.33 -6.63
CA ASP A 260 16.15 9.74 -7.98
C ASP A 260 14.72 9.31 -8.35
N LEU A 261 13.88 8.99 -7.36
CA LEU A 261 12.49 8.59 -7.53
C LEU A 261 11.54 9.75 -7.23
N LYS A 262 10.79 10.19 -8.23
CA LYS A 262 9.83 11.29 -8.10
C LYS A 262 8.56 10.86 -7.39
N PRO A 263 7.87 11.78 -6.68
CA PRO A 263 6.55 11.50 -6.12
C PRO A 263 5.56 11.06 -7.20
N MET A 264 4.76 10.05 -6.90
CA MET A 264 3.66 9.65 -7.78
C MET A 264 2.60 10.77 -7.80
N ARG A 265 2.09 11.08 -9.00
CA ARG A 265 0.99 12.03 -9.20
C ARG A 265 -0.14 11.40 -9.97
N SER A 266 -1.35 11.67 -9.55
CA SER A 266 -2.53 11.26 -10.28
C SER A 266 -3.52 12.41 -10.46
N TYR A 267 -4.22 12.39 -11.60
CA TYR A 267 -5.26 13.34 -11.99
C TYR A 267 -6.50 12.52 -12.33
N GLN A 268 -7.60 12.83 -11.69
CA GLN A 268 -8.84 12.11 -11.91
C GLN A 268 -9.99 13.07 -12.20
N ILE A 269 -10.76 12.75 -13.22
CA ILE A 269 -12.07 13.32 -13.50
C ILE A 269 -13.09 12.21 -13.32
N ALA A 270 -14.18 12.51 -12.63
CA ALA A 270 -15.31 11.60 -12.50
C ALA A 270 -16.62 12.35 -12.70
N ALA A 271 -17.62 11.69 -13.27
CA ALA A 271 -18.98 12.22 -13.40
C ALA A 271 -19.99 11.10 -13.19
N GLY A 272 -21.12 11.44 -12.57
CA GLY A 272 -22.14 10.45 -12.25
C GLY A 272 -23.55 11.01 -12.16
N ILE A 273 -24.51 10.10 -12.32
CA ILE A 273 -25.95 10.31 -12.16
C ILE A 273 -26.42 9.47 -10.98
N TYR A 274 -27.14 10.10 -10.07
CA TYR A 274 -27.70 9.46 -8.89
C TYR A 274 -29.20 9.69 -8.90
N ALA A 275 -29.97 8.62 -8.81
CA ALA A 275 -31.42 8.68 -8.90
C ALA A 275 -32.08 7.91 -7.75
N GLN A 276 -33.11 8.53 -7.17
CA GLN A 276 -34.04 7.90 -6.25
C GLN A 276 -35.46 8.16 -6.75
N PRO A 277 -35.91 7.43 -7.82
CA PRO A 277 -37.16 7.69 -8.47
C PRO A 277 -38.37 7.48 -7.56
N ASN A 278 -38.22 6.66 -6.54
CA ASN A 278 -39.22 6.43 -5.50
C ASN A 278 -38.56 5.95 -4.21
N ARG A 279 -39.32 5.69 -3.14
CA ARG A 279 -38.81 5.26 -1.82
C ARG A 279 -38.13 3.88 -1.82
N HIS A 280 -38.30 3.11 -2.90
CA HIS A 280 -37.80 1.74 -2.98
C HIS A 280 -36.48 1.62 -3.75
N TRP A 281 -36.20 2.50 -4.70
CA TRP A 281 -35.02 2.41 -5.58
C TRP A 281 -34.02 3.48 -5.29
N ILE A 282 -32.76 3.07 -5.17
CA ILE A 282 -31.57 3.93 -5.16
C ILE A 282 -30.68 3.43 -6.28
N LEU A 283 -30.33 4.30 -7.23
CA LEU A 283 -29.58 3.98 -8.43
C LEU A 283 -28.42 4.96 -8.57
N SER A 284 -27.24 4.47 -8.99
CA SER A 284 -26.15 5.32 -9.43
C SER A 284 -25.48 4.75 -10.67
N LEU A 285 -24.96 5.64 -11.50
CA LEU A 285 -24.06 5.35 -12.61
C LEU A 285 -22.97 6.39 -12.61
N GLU A 286 -21.73 5.95 -12.47
CA GLU A 286 -20.54 6.80 -12.43
C GLU A 286 -19.55 6.38 -13.50
N GLY A 287 -18.86 7.37 -14.11
CA GLY A 287 -17.73 7.15 -14.97
C GLY A 287 -16.51 7.91 -14.46
N TYR A 288 -15.33 7.32 -14.56
CA TYR A 288 -14.10 7.96 -14.18
C TYR A 288 -12.99 7.78 -15.22
N TYR A 289 -12.07 8.75 -15.23
CA TYR A 289 -10.86 8.73 -16.03
C TYR A 289 -9.69 9.26 -15.18
N LYS A 290 -8.67 8.42 -14.95
CA LYS A 290 -7.52 8.72 -14.09
C LYS A 290 -6.22 8.51 -14.86
N LEU A 291 -5.36 9.52 -14.83
CA LEU A 291 -3.97 9.46 -15.29
C LEU A 291 -3.04 9.43 -14.09
N SER A 292 -2.04 8.55 -14.09
CA SER A 292 -1.00 8.52 -13.07
C SER A 292 0.38 8.62 -13.73
N LYS A 293 1.30 9.33 -13.06
CA LYS A 293 2.70 9.49 -13.44
C LYS A 293 3.58 9.04 -12.28
N HIS A 294 4.78 8.57 -12.60
CA HIS A 294 5.75 8.09 -11.63
C HIS A 294 5.21 6.92 -10.81
N LEU A 295 4.55 5.96 -11.50
CA LEU A 295 4.26 4.65 -10.95
C LEU A 295 5.57 3.88 -10.82
N LEU A 296 5.78 3.24 -9.67
CA LEU A 296 6.99 2.48 -9.43
C LEU A 296 6.73 0.99 -9.58
N GLN A 297 7.64 0.31 -10.27
CA GLN A 297 7.65 -1.13 -10.47
C GLN A 297 9.09 -1.64 -10.37
N TYR A 298 9.26 -2.87 -9.90
CA TYR A 298 10.56 -3.53 -9.93
C TYR A 298 10.99 -3.84 -11.36
N SER A 299 12.28 -3.66 -11.67
CA SER A 299 12.85 -3.97 -12.98
C SER A 299 13.12 -5.48 -13.17
N SER A 300 13.35 -6.20 -12.07
CA SER A 300 13.58 -7.65 -12.11
C SER A 300 12.27 -8.42 -12.16
N TRP A 301 12.18 -9.37 -13.10
CA TRP A 301 11.09 -10.35 -13.21
C TRP A 301 11.43 -11.69 -12.55
N LEU A 302 12.68 -11.84 -12.07
CA LEU A 302 13.25 -13.07 -11.54
C LEU A 302 12.87 -13.32 -10.08
N GLY A 303 11.58 -13.18 -9.73
CA GLY A 303 11.10 -13.67 -8.45
C GLY A 303 11.07 -12.65 -7.31
N ILE A 304 10.96 -13.17 -6.10
CA ILE A 304 10.70 -12.46 -4.83
C ILE A 304 11.98 -11.83 -4.26
N GLU A 305 13.12 -12.02 -4.91
CA GLU A 305 14.43 -11.59 -4.40
C GLU A 305 14.62 -10.08 -4.57
N PRO A 306 14.65 -9.33 -3.48
CA PRO A 306 14.98 -7.93 -3.54
C PRO A 306 16.48 -7.78 -3.79
N PRO A 307 16.92 -6.75 -4.53
CA PRO A 307 18.34 -6.49 -4.75
C PRO A 307 19.05 -6.21 -3.42
N ALA A 308 20.22 -6.78 -3.29
CA ALA A 308 21.04 -6.68 -2.09
C ALA A 308 21.47 -5.25 -1.75
N GLU A 309 21.68 -4.40 -2.78
CA GLU A 309 22.13 -3.02 -2.64
C GLU A 309 21.36 -2.08 -3.58
N ASN A 310 21.16 -0.83 -3.17
CA ASN A 310 20.55 0.24 -4.00
C ASN A 310 19.22 -0.14 -4.65
N TRP A 311 18.24 -0.48 -3.82
CA TRP A 311 16.89 -0.85 -4.26
C TRP A 311 16.26 0.18 -5.22
N ASP A 312 16.58 1.48 -5.08
CA ASP A 312 16.06 2.58 -5.89
C ASP A 312 16.61 2.58 -7.33
N SER A 313 17.79 2.01 -7.57
CA SER A 313 18.33 1.83 -8.93
C SER A 313 17.67 0.70 -9.72
N GLN A 314 16.92 -0.15 -9.05
CA GLN A 314 16.21 -1.30 -9.67
C GLN A 314 14.71 -1.09 -9.77
N VAL A 315 14.27 0.15 -9.59
CA VAL A 315 12.86 0.54 -9.71
C VAL A 315 12.65 1.34 -10.99
N MET A 316 11.68 0.92 -11.79
CA MET A 316 11.29 1.60 -13.01
C MET A 316 10.21 2.63 -12.73
N ASP A 317 10.32 3.78 -13.41
CA ASP A 317 9.29 4.81 -13.48
C ASP A 317 8.29 4.50 -14.60
N GLY A 318 7.01 4.63 -14.32
CA GLY A 318 5.95 4.32 -15.27
C GLY A 318 4.79 5.31 -15.24
N LYS A 319 3.89 5.09 -16.19
CA LYS A 319 2.64 5.85 -16.35
C LYS A 319 1.45 4.90 -16.33
N GLY A 320 0.33 5.36 -15.78
CA GLY A 320 -0.92 4.60 -15.73
C GLY A 320 -2.09 5.35 -16.31
N LEU A 321 -2.94 4.62 -16.99
CA LEU A 321 -4.24 5.07 -17.47
C LEU A 321 -5.32 4.13 -16.94
N PHE A 322 -6.23 4.69 -16.15
CA PHE A 322 -7.31 3.95 -15.51
C PHE A 322 -8.63 4.62 -15.84
N TYR A 323 -9.60 3.86 -16.32
CA TYR A 323 -10.93 4.39 -16.61
C TYR A 323 -11.98 3.28 -16.45
N GLY A 324 -13.20 3.68 -16.16
CA GLY A 324 -14.27 2.70 -15.97
C GLY A 324 -15.63 3.33 -15.79
N LEU A 325 -16.62 2.45 -15.72
CA LEU A 325 -18.00 2.71 -15.41
C LEU A 325 -18.41 1.84 -14.22
N GLU A 326 -19.13 2.44 -13.27
CA GLU A 326 -19.63 1.79 -12.07
C GLU A 326 -21.14 2.02 -11.99
N ALA A 327 -21.89 0.96 -11.81
CA ALA A 327 -23.35 1.02 -11.69
C ALA A 327 -23.78 0.31 -10.40
N ASP A 328 -24.60 0.98 -9.59
CA ASP A 328 -25.20 0.41 -8.40
C ASP A 328 -26.71 0.55 -8.45
N ALA A 329 -27.40 -0.49 -7.98
CA ALA A 329 -28.83 -0.50 -7.82
C ALA A 329 -29.20 -1.15 -6.49
N THR A 330 -29.97 -0.46 -5.67
CA THR A 330 -30.56 -0.99 -4.44
C THR A 330 -32.06 -0.86 -4.47
N TYR A 331 -32.74 -1.97 -4.27
CA TYR A 331 -34.19 -2.03 -4.06
C TYR A 331 -34.48 -2.37 -2.60
N ARG A 332 -35.26 -1.53 -1.93
CA ARG A 332 -35.59 -1.69 -0.51
C ARG A 332 -37.07 -1.59 -0.24
N THR A 333 -37.56 -2.56 0.51
CA THR A 333 -38.90 -2.56 1.11
C THR A 333 -38.81 -2.74 2.62
N ASN A 334 -39.95 -2.81 3.33
CA ASN A 334 -39.94 -3.05 4.77
C ASN A 334 -39.40 -4.44 5.17
N HIS A 335 -39.40 -5.42 4.24
CA HIS A 335 -39.05 -6.81 4.52
C HIS A 335 -37.87 -7.33 3.68
N LEU A 336 -37.46 -6.59 2.61
CA LEU A 336 -36.49 -7.07 1.66
C LEU A 336 -35.57 -5.93 1.25
N THR A 337 -34.26 -6.20 1.24
CA THR A 337 -33.26 -5.34 0.60
C THR A 337 -32.45 -6.19 -0.39
N LEU A 338 -32.47 -5.77 -1.65
CA LEU A 338 -31.66 -6.34 -2.73
C LEU A 338 -30.69 -5.27 -3.21
N SER A 339 -29.40 -5.60 -3.32
CA SER A 339 -28.38 -4.71 -3.87
C SER A 339 -27.58 -5.44 -4.92
N GLY A 340 -27.28 -4.76 -6.02
CA GLY A 340 -26.43 -5.23 -7.10
C GLY A 340 -25.48 -4.12 -7.53
N SER A 341 -24.20 -4.46 -7.72
CA SER A 341 -23.16 -3.56 -8.20
C SER A 341 -22.47 -4.19 -9.40
N TYR A 342 -22.14 -3.37 -10.40
CA TYR A 342 -21.36 -3.78 -11.55
C TYR A 342 -20.29 -2.75 -11.88
N THR A 343 -19.05 -3.21 -12.04
CA THR A 343 -17.92 -2.37 -12.41
C THR A 343 -17.30 -2.90 -13.70
N LEU A 344 -17.15 -2.02 -14.69
CA LEU A 344 -16.41 -2.26 -15.90
C LEU A 344 -15.22 -1.31 -15.93
N SER A 345 -14.00 -1.84 -15.81
CA SER A 345 -12.80 -1.02 -15.70
C SER A 345 -11.62 -1.51 -16.54
N TRP A 346 -10.78 -0.57 -16.94
CA TRP A 346 -9.52 -0.83 -17.63
C TRP A 346 -8.37 -0.21 -16.86
N ASN A 347 -7.32 -0.99 -16.68
CA ASN A 347 -6.09 -0.61 -16.01
C ASN A 347 -4.92 -0.85 -16.98
N LYS A 348 -4.35 0.23 -17.51
CA LYS A 348 -3.21 0.19 -18.43
C LYS A 348 -2.02 0.85 -17.78
N ARG A 349 -0.90 0.15 -17.71
CA ARG A 349 0.37 0.67 -17.18
C ARG A 349 1.45 0.51 -18.24
N LYS A 350 2.36 1.47 -18.32
CA LYS A 350 3.52 1.45 -19.21
C LYS A 350 4.75 1.86 -18.41
N TYR A 351 5.80 1.03 -18.50
CA TYR A 351 7.12 1.26 -17.95
C TYR A 351 8.11 1.31 -19.10
N ASP A 352 8.91 2.36 -19.18
CA ASP A 352 9.70 2.66 -20.39
C ASP A 352 10.89 1.70 -20.60
N GLU A 353 11.33 0.97 -19.57
CA GLU A 353 12.49 0.05 -19.62
C GLU A 353 12.15 -1.42 -19.91
N PHE A 354 10.87 -1.79 -19.98
CA PHE A 354 10.46 -3.17 -20.29
C PHE A 354 10.61 -3.56 -21.78
N TYR A 355 10.99 -2.62 -22.65
CA TYR A 355 11.00 -2.80 -24.11
C TYR A 355 12.34 -2.42 -24.76
N GLN A 356 13.45 -2.51 -24.02
CA GLN A 356 14.80 -2.41 -24.60
C GLN A 356 15.40 -3.78 -24.87
#